data_3972fe3d19bcdfd3f9a87dc799833339
#
_entry.id   3972fe3d19bcdfd3f9a87dc799833339
#
_cell.length_a   1.000
_cell.length_b   1.000
_cell.length_c   1.000
_cell.angle_alpha   90.00
_cell.angle_beta   90.00
_cell.angle_gamma   90.00
#
_symmetry.space_group_name_H-M   'P 1'
#
loop_
_entity.id
_entity.type
_entity.pdbx_description
1 polymer ?
#
loop_
_entity_poly.entity_id
_entity_poly.type
_entity_poly.pdbx_seq_one_letter_code
_entity_poly.pdbx_strand_id
1 'polypeptide(L)'
;WMRSWPSTTGNCKGRRMAESTHPIYEGAAGRQLRFDFPQPWLALKFDDAAWYRNTIKTRVKAMDLVACLDATHWWIEVKDCKGFEADNLPRLSPSDPAEVAVVRTWAKSQGHDRAVSIQRAKQFVVDEVAEKLEGTLVSLMAAARADAQNADAQALLPFAHLLEGAAQWSVVLLLTWNPAARDFGRLAMRLRDKLRQRLAAYNVQCFVLNESESA
;
A
#
# COMPACT_ATOMS: atom_id res chain seq x y z
N TRP A 1 -26.63 -8.62 27.66
CA TRP A 1 -26.70 -7.15 27.57
C TRP A 1 -26.26 -6.74 26.15
N MET A 2 -27.17 -6.90 25.21
CA MET A 2 -27.05 -6.31 23.87
C MET A 2 -27.53 -4.86 23.96
N ARG A 3 -26.64 -3.89 23.76
CA ARG A 3 -27.04 -2.51 23.51
C ARG A 3 -27.05 -2.32 22.00
N SER A 4 -28.24 -2.04 21.48
CA SER A 4 -28.49 -1.60 20.11
C SER A 4 -27.74 -0.30 19.83
N TRP A 5 -26.91 -0.31 18.78
CA TRP A 5 -26.30 0.90 18.22
C TRP A 5 -27.38 1.72 17.50
N PRO A 6 -27.41 3.04 17.67
CA PRO A 6 -28.33 3.87 16.91
C PRO A 6 -27.91 3.88 15.44
N SER A 7 -28.80 3.47 14.56
CA SER A 7 -28.69 3.66 13.11
C SER A 7 -28.81 5.15 12.80
N THR A 8 -27.68 5.83 12.67
CA THR A 8 -27.62 7.17 12.09
C THR A 8 -27.48 7.04 10.59
N THR A 9 -28.61 7.05 9.87
CA THR A 9 -28.65 7.49 8.47
C THR A 9 -28.29 8.98 8.43
N GLY A 10 -27.01 9.28 8.56
CA GLY A 10 -26.45 10.61 8.45
C GLY A 10 -26.31 10.98 6.98
N ASN A 11 -27.23 11.79 6.52
CA ASN A 11 -27.24 12.50 5.27
C ASN A 11 -25.94 13.33 5.15
N CYS A 12 -24.97 12.89 4.34
CA CYS A 12 -23.72 13.62 4.07
C CYS A 12 -23.96 14.87 3.20
N LYS A 13 -24.89 15.73 3.63
CA LYS A 13 -25.03 17.08 3.08
C LYS A 13 -24.32 18.08 3.98
N GLY A 14 -23.16 18.57 3.52
CA GLY A 14 -22.68 19.86 3.94
C GLY A 14 -21.41 19.92 4.78
N ARG A 15 -20.33 19.25 4.37
CA ARG A 15 -18.98 19.77 4.65
C ARG A 15 -18.22 19.81 3.34
N ARG A 16 -18.03 21.02 2.78
CA ARG A 16 -17.02 21.21 1.72
C ARG A 16 -15.67 20.88 2.32
N MET A 17 -15.24 19.65 2.14
CA MET A 17 -13.86 19.27 2.34
C MET A 17 -13.06 19.86 1.16
N ALA A 18 -11.88 20.38 1.44
CA ALA A 18 -11.02 21.01 0.45
C ALA A 18 -10.89 20.09 -0.76
N GLU A 19 -11.38 20.57 -1.89
CA GLU A 19 -11.27 19.93 -3.19
C GLU A 19 -9.78 19.79 -3.52
N SER A 20 -9.20 18.63 -3.30
CA SER A 20 -7.89 18.34 -3.86
C SER A 20 -8.10 18.01 -5.33
N THR A 21 -8.18 19.07 -6.16
CA THR A 21 -8.13 18.98 -7.62
C THR A 21 -6.69 18.89 -8.13
N HIS A 22 -5.72 18.77 -7.23
CA HIS A 22 -4.31 18.77 -7.61
C HIS A 22 -3.82 17.34 -7.84
N PRO A 23 -3.07 17.11 -8.93
CA PRO A 23 -2.46 15.83 -9.18
C PRO A 23 -1.50 15.44 -8.04
N ILE A 24 -1.50 14.14 -7.70
CA ILE A 24 -0.55 13.58 -6.74
C ILE A 24 0.67 13.09 -7.52
N TYR A 25 1.84 13.38 -7.02
CA TYR A 25 3.11 12.94 -7.61
C TYR A 25 3.80 11.94 -6.69
N GLU A 26 4.21 10.78 -7.24
CA GLU A 26 4.93 9.74 -6.53
C GLU A 26 6.19 9.32 -7.29
N GLY A 27 7.30 9.15 -6.57
CA GLY A 27 8.57 8.74 -7.12
C GLY A 27 9.67 9.79 -6.99
N ALA A 28 10.88 9.46 -7.44
CA ALA A 28 12.04 10.35 -7.39
C ALA A 28 11.92 11.52 -8.36
N ALA A 29 12.52 12.66 -8.02
CA ALA A 29 12.56 13.84 -8.88
C ALA A 29 13.03 13.49 -10.30
N GLY A 30 12.30 13.96 -11.31
CA GLY A 30 12.55 13.66 -12.72
C GLY A 30 12.00 12.32 -13.23
N ARG A 31 11.45 11.47 -12.36
CA ARG A 31 10.82 10.18 -12.71
C ARG A 31 9.50 9.97 -11.96
N GLN A 32 8.89 11.06 -11.55
CA GLN A 32 7.63 11.03 -10.81
C GLN A 32 6.49 10.56 -11.72
N LEU A 33 5.66 9.68 -11.21
CA LEU A 33 4.36 9.36 -11.77
C LEU A 33 3.36 10.39 -11.29
N ARG A 34 2.48 10.81 -12.19
CA ARG A 34 1.37 11.71 -11.91
C ARG A 34 0.10 10.88 -11.80
N PHE A 35 -0.64 11.09 -10.71
CA PHE A 35 -1.94 10.48 -10.47
C PHE A 35 -3.01 11.55 -10.47
N ASP A 36 -3.97 11.43 -11.38
CA ASP A 36 -5.15 12.28 -11.48
C ASP A 36 -6.38 11.48 -11.07
N PHE A 37 -7.06 11.93 -10.03
CA PHE A 37 -8.31 11.33 -9.59
C PHE A 37 -9.45 12.28 -9.95
N PRO A 38 -10.37 11.86 -10.86
CA PRO A 38 -11.49 12.72 -11.25
C PRO A 38 -12.46 12.93 -10.07
N GLN A 39 -13.08 14.11 -10.02
CA GLN A 39 -14.13 14.37 -9.06
C GLN A 39 -15.27 13.35 -9.22
N PRO A 40 -15.88 12.84 -8.13
CA PRO A 40 -15.70 13.23 -6.74
C PRO A 40 -14.77 12.33 -5.90
N TRP A 41 -13.77 11.66 -6.52
CA TRP A 41 -12.80 10.87 -5.77
C TRP A 41 -12.04 11.73 -4.76
N LEU A 42 -11.85 11.18 -3.58
CA LEU A 42 -10.90 11.67 -2.60
C LEU A 42 -9.62 10.85 -2.72
N ALA A 43 -8.49 11.49 -2.79
CA ALA A 43 -7.20 10.82 -2.87
C ALA A 43 -6.14 11.56 -2.06
N LEU A 44 -5.19 10.81 -1.54
CA LEU A 44 -4.15 11.38 -0.70
C LEU A 44 -2.87 10.53 -0.81
N LYS A 45 -1.71 11.19 -0.78
CA LYS A 45 -0.42 10.57 -0.57
C LYS A 45 -0.30 10.23 0.91
N PHE A 46 -0.50 8.93 1.25
CA PHE A 46 -0.71 8.52 2.63
C PHE A 46 0.58 8.54 3.45
N ASP A 47 1.69 8.14 2.84
CA ASP A 47 3.00 8.14 3.50
C ASP A 47 3.52 9.54 3.83
N ASP A 48 2.96 10.59 3.20
CA ASP A 48 3.22 12.01 3.47
C ASP A 48 2.15 12.67 4.35
N ALA A 49 1.05 11.98 4.69
CA ALA A 49 0.00 12.53 5.53
C ALA A 49 0.55 13.00 6.88
N ALA A 50 0.22 14.23 7.28
CA ALA A 50 0.77 14.86 8.49
C ALA A 50 0.55 14.01 9.74
N TRP A 51 -0.65 13.48 9.94
CA TRP A 51 -0.96 12.62 11.06
C TRP A 51 -0.10 11.34 11.08
N TYR A 52 -0.01 10.63 9.95
CA TYR A 52 0.82 9.43 9.84
C TYR A 52 2.29 9.74 10.15
N ARG A 53 2.86 10.76 9.52
CA ARG A 53 4.27 11.13 9.68
C ARG A 53 4.62 11.51 11.12
N ASN A 54 3.74 12.24 11.80
CA ASN A 54 4.00 12.78 13.12
C ASN A 54 3.66 11.80 14.25
N THR A 55 2.82 10.77 13.97
CA THR A 55 2.28 9.94 15.04
C THR A 55 2.78 8.49 14.99
N ILE A 56 2.80 7.85 13.80
CA ILE A 56 2.94 6.38 13.74
C ILE A 56 3.99 5.88 12.74
N LYS A 57 4.53 6.74 11.87
CA LYS A 57 5.47 6.37 10.80
C LYS A 57 6.69 5.56 11.26
N THR A 58 7.18 5.80 12.47
CA THR A 58 8.33 5.08 13.03
C THR A 58 8.02 3.64 13.45
N ARG A 59 6.73 3.27 13.50
CA ARG A 59 6.26 1.96 13.99
C ARG A 59 5.75 1.07 12.88
N VAL A 60 5.13 1.65 11.85
CA VAL A 60 4.51 0.92 10.75
C VAL A 60 4.79 1.61 9.43
N LYS A 61 4.93 0.83 8.36
CA LYS A 61 4.96 1.34 6.99
C LYS A 61 3.54 1.57 6.50
N ALA A 62 3.37 2.41 5.48
CA ALA A 62 2.06 2.65 4.87
C ALA A 62 2.14 2.58 3.34
N MET A 63 0.98 2.40 2.71
CA MET A 63 0.82 2.51 1.25
C MET A 63 1.18 3.92 0.80
N ASP A 64 1.65 4.05 -0.43
CA ASP A 64 2.05 5.34 -0.97
C ASP A 64 0.82 6.23 -1.19
N LEU A 65 -0.23 5.70 -1.85
CA LEU A 65 -1.47 6.45 -2.08
C LEU A 65 -2.69 5.65 -1.61
N VAL A 66 -3.68 6.40 -1.12
CA VAL A 66 -5.03 5.89 -0.88
C VAL A 66 -6.04 6.79 -1.57
N ALA A 67 -7.04 6.18 -2.19
CA ALA A 67 -8.15 6.91 -2.81
C ALA A 67 -9.47 6.23 -2.47
N CYS A 68 -10.55 7.02 -2.35
CA CYS A 68 -11.89 6.49 -2.14
C CYS A 68 -12.95 7.31 -2.89
N LEU A 69 -14.00 6.60 -3.28
CA LEU A 69 -15.25 7.14 -3.79
C LEU A 69 -16.38 6.29 -3.23
N ASP A 70 -17.21 6.88 -2.38
CA ASP A 70 -18.24 6.17 -1.64
C ASP A 70 -17.68 4.91 -0.94
N ALA A 71 -18.21 3.73 -1.27
CA ALA A 71 -17.74 2.45 -0.74
C ALA A 71 -16.60 1.81 -1.56
N THR A 72 -16.02 2.51 -2.52
CA THR A 72 -14.93 1.99 -3.35
C THR A 72 -13.60 2.58 -2.88
N HIS A 73 -12.64 1.71 -2.59
CA HIS A 73 -11.30 2.12 -2.11
C HIS A 73 -10.21 1.54 -3.00
N TRP A 74 -9.26 2.39 -3.36
CA TRP A 74 -8.05 2.02 -4.09
C TRP A 74 -6.82 2.40 -3.27
N TRP A 75 -6.00 1.41 -2.97
CA TRP A 75 -4.75 1.59 -2.26
C TRP A 75 -3.60 1.18 -3.16
N ILE A 76 -2.69 2.10 -3.40
CA ILE A 76 -1.68 1.99 -4.45
C ILE A 76 -0.30 2.02 -3.82
N GLU A 77 0.51 1.03 -4.18
CA GLU A 77 1.94 0.98 -3.90
C GLU A 77 2.69 1.14 -5.20
N VAL A 78 3.65 2.05 -5.25
CA VAL A 78 4.48 2.35 -6.42
C VAL A 78 5.89 1.80 -6.24
N LYS A 79 6.40 1.10 -7.24
CA LYS A 79 7.79 0.64 -7.27
C LYS A 79 8.47 1.11 -8.54
N ASP A 80 9.43 2.02 -8.38
CA ASP A 80 10.25 2.50 -9.48
C ASP A 80 11.32 1.46 -9.83
N CYS A 81 11.07 0.71 -10.90
CA CYS A 81 11.96 -0.34 -11.41
C CYS A 81 12.58 0.01 -12.75
N LYS A 82 12.03 0.96 -13.50
CA LYS A 82 12.43 1.31 -14.87
C LYS A 82 13.88 1.82 -14.92
N GLY A 83 14.71 1.15 -15.72
CA GLY A 83 16.14 1.43 -15.80
C GLY A 83 16.97 0.79 -14.67
N PHE A 84 16.32 0.07 -13.75
CA PHE A 84 16.94 -0.67 -12.63
C PHE A 84 16.33 -2.06 -12.48
N GLU A 85 15.86 -2.64 -13.57
CA GLU A 85 15.11 -3.90 -13.56
C GLU A 85 15.97 -5.02 -12.94
N ALA A 86 17.24 -5.12 -13.32
CA ALA A 86 18.15 -6.11 -12.77
C ALA A 86 18.33 -5.98 -11.25
N ASP A 87 18.48 -4.76 -10.74
CA ASP A 87 18.63 -4.48 -9.31
C ASP A 87 17.36 -4.74 -8.51
N ASN A 88 16.21 -4.77 -9.18
CA ASN A 88 14.91 -5.03 -8.59
C ASN A 88 14.46 -6.49 -8.72
N LEU A 89 15.08 -7.31 -9.57
CA LEU A 89 14.75 -8.74 -9.70
C LEU A 89 14.72 -9.48 -8.35
N PRO A 90 15.65 -9.26 -7.41
CA PRO A 90 15.60 -9.94 -6.11
C PRO A 90 14.29 -9.68 -5.36
N ARG A 91 13.74 -8.47 -5.41
CA ARG A 91 12.46 -8.16 -4.72
C ARG A 91 11.22 -8.70 -5.45
N LEU A 92 11.35 -9.09 -6.71
CA LEU A 92 10.24 -9.64 -7.51
C LEU A 92 10.15 -11.17 -7.44
N SER A 93 11.02 -11.82 -6.65
CA SER A 93 11.02 -13.26 -6.40
C SER A 93 10.91 -13.56 -4.92
N PRO A 94 10.11 -14.58 -4.51
CA PRO A 94 10.07 -15.03 -3.13
C PRO A 94 11.36 -15.76 -2.70
N SER A 95 12.13 -16.28 -3.66
CA SER A 95 13.37 -16.99 -3.38
C SER A 95 14.44 -16.04 -2.86
N ASP A 96 15.25 -16.51 -1.91
CA ASP A 96 16.39 -15.73 -1.45
C ASP A 96 17.41 -15.53 -2.58
N PRO A 97 18.02 -14.35 -2.66
CA PRO A 97 19.22 -14.15 -3.48
C PRO A 97 20.34 -15.11 -3.07
N ALA A 98 21.22 -15.44 -4.00
CA ALA A 98 22.28 -16.40 -3.77
C ALA A 98 23.15 -16.06 -2.54
N GLU A 99 23.42 -14.77 -2.33
CA GLU A 99 24.22 -14.26 -1.22
C GLU A 99 23.54 -14.54 0.13
N VAL A 100 22.23 -14.37 0.22
CA VAL A 100 21.45 -14.66 1.43
C VAL A 100 21.46 -16.17 1.72
N ALA A 101 21.32 -16.99 0.69
CA ALA A 101 21.34 -18.45 0.82
C ALA A 101 22.69 -18.95 1.33
N VAL A 102 23.80 -18.38 0.83
CA VAL A 102 25.18 -18.67 1.29
C VAL A 102 25.34 -18.32 2.75
N VAL A 103 24.95 -17.11 3.16
CA VAL A 103 25.08 -16.66 4.56
C VAL A 103 24.23 -17.50 5.51
N ARG A 104 23.00 -17.89 5.12
CA ARG A 104 22.17 -18.79 5.92
C ARG A 104 22.80 -20.17 6.08
N THR A 105 23.35 -20.72 5.00
CA THR A 105 24.04 -22.03 5.05
C THR A 105 25.23 -21.96 6.00
N TRP A 106 26.01 -20.90 5.91
CA TRP A 106 27.13 -20.66 6.82
C TRP A 106 26.68 -20.55 8.27
N ALA A 107 25.68 -19.71 8.59
CA ALA A 107 25.16 -19.54 9.95
C ALA A 107 24.68 -20.87 10.53
N LYS A 108 24.00 -21.69 9.70
CA LYS A 108 23.56 -23.04 10.11
C LYS A 108 24.74 -23.96 10.37
N SER A 109 25.79 -23.95 9.55
CA SER A 109 26.98 -24.78 9.74
C SER A 109 27.75 -24.44 11.02
N GLN A 110 27.62 -23.17 11.48
CA GLN A 110 28.22 -22.68 12.72
C GLN A 110 27.30 -22.80 13.95
N GLY A 111 26.09 -23.33 13.81
CA GLY A 111 25.11 -23.44 14.89
C GLY A 111 24.48 -22.12 15.32
N HIS A 112 24.57 -21.08 14.49
CA HIS A 112 24.06 -19.74 14.80
C HIS A 112 22.66 -19.48 14.22
N ASP A 113 22.05 -20.43 13.54
CA ASP A 113 20.76 -20.31 12.85
C ASP A 113 19.59 -19.94 13.77
N ARG A 114 19.68 -20.24 15.07
CA ARG A 114 18.69 -19.87 16.09
C ARG A 114 18.93 -18.50 16.71
N ALA A 115 20.15 -18.01 16.68
CA ALA A 115 20.55 -16.75 17.34
C ALA A 115 20.58 -15.57 16.36
N VAL A 116 20.68 -15.83 15.05
CA VAL A 116 20.85 -14.81 14.01
C VAL A 116 19.74 -14.94 12.97
N SER A 117 18.98 -13.86 12.80
CA SER A 117 18.02 -13.73 11.71
C SER A 117 18.68 -13.06 10.51
N ILE A 118 18.79 -13.78 9.39
CA ILE A 118 19.37 -13.26 8.16
C ILE A 118 18.24 -12.84 7.24
N GLN A 119 18.16 -11.55 6.98
CA GLN A 119 17.15 -10.96 6.13
C GLN A 119 17.76 -10.46 4.81
N ARG A 120 16.95 -10.48 3.76
CA ARG A 120 17.30 -9.89 2.46
C ARG A 120 17.33 -8.36 2.59
N ALA A 121 18.26 -7.71 1.91
CA ALA A 121 18.34 -6.25 1.86
C ALA A 121 17.09 -5.62 1.21
N LYS A 122 16.55 -6.27 0.16
CA LYS A 122 15.28 -5.90 -0.48
C LYS A 122 14.25 -6.97 -0.19
N GLN A 123 13.22 -6.63 0.55
CA GLN A 123 12.11 -7.52 0.87
C GLN A 123 11.37 -7.97 -0.40
N PHE A 124 10.76 -9.15 -0.40
CA PHE A 124 9.86 -9.56 -1.48
C PHE A 124 8.69 -8.58 -1.56
N VAL A 125 8.43 -8.05 -2.75
CA VAL A 125 7.47 -6.94 -2.93
C VAL A 125 6.06 -7.28 -2.44
N VAL A 126 5.66 -8.54 -2.54
CA VAL A 126 4.33 -8.99 -2.05
C VAL A 126 4.24 -8.89 -0.53
N ASP A 127 5.31 -9.25 0.19
CA ASP A 127 5.33 -9.12 1.65
C ASP A 127 5.43 -7.65 2.07
N GLU A 128 6.16 -6.84 1.30
CA GLU A 128 6.24 -5.39 1.52
C GLU A 128 4.89 -4.71 1.35
N VAL A 129 4.13 -5.06 0.29
CA VAL A 129 2.76 -4.55 0.07
C VAL A 129 1.84 -4.97 1.20
N ALA A 130 1.92 -6.23 1.65
CA ALA A 130 1.11 -6.71 2.77
C ALA A 130 1.43 -5.95 4.07
N GLU A 131 2.70 -5.76 4.39
CA GLU A 131 3.13 -4.99 5.56
C GLU A 131 2.63 -3.54 5.51
N LYS A 132 2.73 -2.90 4.34
CA LYS A 132 2.25 -1.53 4.13
C LYS A 132 0.72 -1.42 4.23
N LEU A 133 -0.01 -2.39 3.68
CA LEU A 133 -1.46 -2.47 3.79
C LEU A 133 -1.88 -2.60 5.26
N GLU A 134 -1.29 -3.54 5.99
CA GLU A 134 -1.54 -3.76 7.41
C GLU A 134 -1.23 -2.50 8.22
N GLY A 135 -0.11 -1.85 7.94
CA GLY A 135 0.29 -0.60 8.58
C GLY A 135 -0.64 0.57 8.26
N THR A 136 -1.17 0.65 7.04
CA THR A 136 -2.18 1.66 6.67
C THR A 136 -3.49 1.42 7.41
N LEU A 137 -3.95 0.17 7.53
CA LEU A 137 -5.14 -0.19 8.33
C LEU A 137 -4.98 0.22 9.79
N VAL A 138 -3.85 -0.12 10.40
CA VAL A 138 -3.54 0.25 11.78
C VAL A 138 -3.51 1.77 11.94
N SER A 139 -2.95 2.49 10.96
CA SER A 139 -2.90 3.95 10.98
C SER A 139 -4.28 4.58 10.88
N LEU A 140 -5.14 4.10 9.98
CA LEU A 140 -6.51 4.58 9.83
C LEU A 140 -7.34 4.29 11.09
N MET A 141 -7.21 3.10 11.66
CA MET A 141 -7.89 2.74 12.90
C MET A 141 -7.46 3.63 14.07
N ALA A 142 -6.16 3.94 14.18
CA ALA A 142 -5.64 4.82 15.21
C ALA A 142 -6.10 6.28 14.99
N ALA A 143 -6.15 6.76 13.73
CA ALA A 143 -6.67 8.09 13.40
C ALA A 143 -8.17 8.21 13.74
N ALA A 144 -8.97 7.18 13.45
CA ALA A 144 -10.39 7.15 13.79
C ALA A 144 -10.66 7.19 15.30
N ARG A 145 -9.68 6.83 16.12
CA ARG A 145 -9.76 6.86 17.59
C ARG A 145 -9.07 8.09 18.21
N ALA A 146 -8.47 8.94 17.40
CA ALA A 146 -7.84 10.17 17.86
C ALA A 146 -8.88 11.19 18.34
N ASP A 147 -8.41 12.21 19.08
CA ASP A 147 -9.26 13.30 19.51
C ASP A 147 -9.95 13.96 18.30
N ALA A 148 -11.25 14.22 18.43
CA ALA A 148 -12.05 14.88 17.40
C ALA A 148 -11.54 16.29 17.02
N GLN A 149 -10.74 16.92 17.88
CA GLN A 149 -10.10 18.21 17.60
C GLN A 149 -8.78 18.07 16.81
N ASN A 150 -8.28 16.85 16.60
CA ASN A 150 -7.09 16.62 15.79
C ASN A 150 -7.41 16.68 14.31
N ALA A 151 -7.19 17.84 13.70
CA ALA A 151 -7.52 18.09 12.28
C ALA A 151 -6.78 17.14 11.32
N ASP A 152 -5.52 16.79 11.63
CA ASP A 152 -4.73 15.86 10.81
C ASP A 152 -5.31 14.44 10.82
N ALA A 153 -5.79 13.98 11.98
CA ALA A 153 -6.47 12.69 12.10
C ALA A 153 -7.84 12.72 11.39
N GLN A 154 -8.58 13.82 11.54
CA GLN A 154 -9.90 13.98 10.90
C GLN A 154 -9.80 13.96 9.36
N ALA A 155 -8.70 14.41 8.78
CA ALA A 155 -8.45 14.36 7.33
C ALA A 155 -8.36 12.91 6.80
N LEU A 156 -8.06 11.93 7.64
CA LEU A 156 -7.97 10.51 7.27
C LEU A 156 -9.29 9.75 7.40
N LEU A 157 -10.30 10.30 8.08
CA LEU A 157 -11.56 9.60 8.34
C LEU A 157 -12.31 9.13 7.10
N PRO A 158 -12.35 9.85 5.96
CA PRO A 158 -13.01 9.35 4.76
C PRO A 158 -12.44 8.00 4.29
N PHE A 159 -11.14 7.79 4.48
CA PHE A 159 -10.47 6.54 4.12
C PHE A 159 -10.66 5.44 5.16
N ALA A 160 -11.02 5.80 6.40
CA ALA A 160 -11.30 4.86 7.48
C ALA A 160 -12.68 4.20 7.34
N HIS A 161 -13.61 4.73 6.55
CA HIS A 161 -14.93 4.13 6.29
C HIS A 161 -14.86 2.73 5.67
N LEU A 162 -13.73 2.36 5.07
CA LEU A 162 -13.41 0.98 4.66
C LEU A 162 -13.63 -0.03 5.81
N LEU A 163 -13.40 0.39 7.06
CA LEU A 163 -13.49 -0.46 8.24
C LEU A 163 -14.94 -0.70 8.72
N GLU A 164 -15.91 0.05 8.19
CA GLU A 164 -17.28 0.07 8.71
C GLU A 164 -18.27 -0.81 7.94
N GLY A 165 -17.88 -1.37 6.77
CA GLY A 165 -18.86 -2.08 5.95
C GLY A 165 -18.30 -2.89 4.78
N ALA A 166 -19.21 -3.29 3.88
CA ALA A 166 -18.90 -4.05 2.67
C ALA A 166 -18.33 -3.13 1.57
N ALA A 167 -17.16 -2.57 1.79
CA ALA A 167 -16.49 -1.76 0.80
C ALA A 167 -15.86 -2.64 -0.32
N GLN A 168 -15.88 -2.14 -1.55
CA GLN A 168 -15.04 -2.67 -2.62
C GLN A 168 -13.62 -2.16 -2.42
N TRP A 169 -12.71 -3.06 -2.11
CA TRP A 169 -11.34 -2.68 -1.81
C TRP A 169 -10.37 -3.28 -2.81
N SER A 170 -9.62 -2.41 -3.48
CA SER A 170 -8.62 -2.76 -4.48
C SER A 170 -7.23 -2.36 -4.00
N VAL A 171 -6.29 -3.29 -4.13
CA VAL A 171 -4.87 -3.09 -3.88
C VAL A 171 -4.13 -3.14 -5.21
N VAL A 172 -3.44 -2.07 -5.53
CA VAL A 172 -2.68 -1.93 -6.78
C VAL A 172 -1.19 -1.86 -6.47
N LEU A 173 -0.43 -2.78 -7.03
CA LEU A 173 1.01 -2.67 -7.12
C LEU A 173 1.34 -2.13 -8.51
N LEU A 174 1.79 -0.87 -8.57
CA LEU A 174 2.23 -0.22 -9.79
C LEU A 174 3.75 -0.35 -9.92
N LEU A 175 4.20 -1.06 -10.94
CA LEU A 175 5.61 -1.21 -11.25
C LEU A 175 5.95 -0.33 -12.45
N THR A 176 6.86 0.65 -12.30
CA THR A 176 7.44 1.24 -13.50
C THR A 176 8.32 0.18 -14.15
N TRP A 177 8.02 -0.19 -15.39
CA TRP A 177 8.72 -1.26 -16.09
C TRP A 177 8.94 -0.87 -17.54
N ASN A 178 10.05 -1.31 -18.13
CA ASN A 178 10.26 -1.05 -19.55
C ASN A 178 9.15 -1.75 -20.37
N PRO A 179 8.29 -1.01 -21.08
CA PRO A 179 7.17 -1.59 -21.83
C PRO A 179 7.63 -2.49 -22.97
N ALA A 180 8.88 -2.36 -23.44
CA ALA A 180 9.49 -3.25 -24.42
C ALA A 180 9.90 -4.61 -23.84
N ALA A 181 9.90 -4.77 -22.51
CA ALA A 181 10.23 -6.04 -21.87
C ALA A 181 9.05 -7.02 -22.03
N ARG A 182 9.20 -8.01 -22.91
CA ARG A 182 8.18 -9.02 -23.25
C ARG A 182 7.64 -9.83 -22.07
N ASP A 183 8.31 -9.76 -20.93
CA ASP A 183 8.01 -10.60 -19.76
C ASP A 183 7.15 -9.94 -18.69
N PHE A 184 6.76 -8.65 -18.86
CA PHE A 184 5.98 -7.95 -17.85
C PHE A 184 4.65 -8.66 -17.54
N GLY A 185 3.90 -9.09 -18.55
CA GLY A 185 2.62 -9.76 -18.35
C GLY A 185 2.71 -11.03 -17.51
N ARG A 186 3.77 -11.84 -17.71
CA ARG A 186 4.01 -13.04 -16.89
C ARG A 186 4.40 -12.68 -15.45
N LEU A 187 5.24 -11.66 -15.29
CA LEU A 187 5.63 -11.14 -13.98
C LEU A 187 4.41 -10.62 -13.23
N ALA A 188 3.61 -9.77 -13.85
CA ALA A 188 2.41 -9.18 -13.28
C ALA A 188 1.40 -10.25 -12.83
N MET A 189 1.15 -11.25 -13.68
CA MET A 189 0.26 -12.38 -13.34
C MET A 189 0.77 -13.13 -12.10
N ARG A 190 2.04 -13.49 -12.08
CA ARG A 190 2.65 -14.21 -10.95
C ARG A 190 2.59 -13.40 -9.65
N LEU A 191 2.92 -12.11 -9.70
CA LEU A 191 2.87 -11.23 -8.53
C LEU A 191 1.43 -11.03 -8.05
N ARG A 192 0.48 -10.84 -8.96
CA ARG A 192 -0.94 -10.72 -8.63
C ARG A 192 -1.46 -11.96 -7.90
N ASP A 193 -1.13 -13.16 -8.38
CA ASP A 193 -1.56 -14.39 -7.73
C ASP A 193 -0.96 -14.56 -6.33
N LYS A 194 0.32 -14.15 -6.16
CA LYS A 194 0.96 -14.12 -4.84
C LYS A 194 0.34 -13.07 -3.91
N LEU A 195 0.00 -11.89 -4.41
CA LEU A 195 -0.72 -10.87 -3.64
C LEU A 195 -2.09 -11.37 -3.21
N ARG A 196 -2.88 -11.98 -4.11
CA ARG A 196 -4.16 -12.57 -3.77
C ARG A 196 -4.04 -13.64 -2.67
N GLN A 197 -3.04 -14.50 -2.77
CA GLN A 197 -2.78 -15.50 -1.74
C GLN A 197 -2.40 -14.86 -0.40
N ARG A 198 -1.51 -13.86 -0.44
CA ARG A 198 -1.01 -13.20 0.78
C ARG A 198 -2.07 -12.34 1.48
N LEU A 199 -2.95 -11.74 0.69
CA LEU A 199 -4.00 -10.82 1.16
C LEU A 199 -5.39 -11.46 1.24
N ALA A 200 -5.49 -12.80 1.14
CA ALA A 200 -6.78 -13.50 1.08
C ALA A 200 -7.69 -13.19 2.28
N ALA A 201 -7.13 -13.01 3.47
CA ALA A 201 -7.89 -12.71 4.69
C ALA A 201 -8.59 -11.34 4.65
N TYR A 202 -8.15 -10.43 3.80
CA TYR A 202 -8.69 -9.06 3.70
C TYR A 202 -9.79 -8.92 2.64
N ASN A 203 -10.05 -9.98 1.86
CA ASN A 203 -11.05 -9.97 0.77
C ASN A 203 -10.87 -8.80 -0.20
N VAL A 204 -9.64 -8.54 -0.61
CA VAL A 204 -9.28 -7.44 -1.52
C VAL A 204 -9.11 -7.91 -2.96
N GLN A 205 -9.41 -7.04 -3.91
CA GLN A 205 -9.05 -7.23 -5.30
C GLN A 205 -7.59 -6.79 -5.49
N CYS A 206 -6.77 -7.61 -6.16
CA CYS A 206 -5.36 -7.33 -6.36
C CYS A 206 -5.07 -7.10 -7.84
N PHE A 207 -4.37 -6.00 -8.12
CA PHE A 207 -3.90 -5.62 -9.43
C PHE A 207 -2.39 -5.42 -9.41
N VAL A 208 -1.73 -5.79 -10.52
CA VAL A 208 -0.32 -5.46 -10.77
C VAL A 208 -0.28 -4.85 -12.16
N LEU A 209 0.06 -3.58 -12.21
CA LEU A 209 0.00 -2.74 -13.42
C LEU A 209 1.36 -2.13 -13.70
N ASN A 210 1.58 -1.70 -14.92
CA ASN A 210 2.67 -0.80 -15.26
C ASN A 210 2.13 0.60 -15.63
N GLU A 211 3.05 1.54 -15.85
CA GLU A 211 2.70 2.94 -16.17
C GLU A 211 1.91 3.10 -17.47
N SER A 212 2.00 2.13 -18.41
CA SER A 212 1.28 2.19 -19.69
C SER A 212 -0.13 1.59 -19.63
N GLU A 213 -0.44 0.84 -18.57
CA GLU A 213 -1.76 0.20 -18.37
C GLU A 213 -2.67 1.01 -17.44
N SER A 214 -2.13 2.07 -16.85
CA SER A 214 -2.83 2.95 -15.90
C SER A 214 -3.44 4.20 -16.54
N ALA A 215 -3.39 4.31 -17.86
CA ALA A 215 -3.92 5.45 -18.62
C ALA A 215 -5.40 5.28 -18.97
#